data_c848a22f373c29b87540fc78a32d6145
#
_entry.id   c848a22f373c29b87540fc78a32d6145
#
_cell.length_a   1.000
_cell.length_b   1.000
_cell.length_c   1.000
_cell.angle_alpha   90.00
_cell.angle_beta   90.00
_cell.angle_gamma   90.00
#
_symmetry.space_group_name_H-M   'P 1'
#
loop_
_entity.id
_entity.type
_entity.pdbx_description
1 polymer ?
#
loop_
_entity_poly.entity_id
_entity_poly.type
_entity_poly.pdbx_seq_one_letter_code
_entity_poly.pdbx_strand_id
1 'polypeptide(L)'
;LWGTPLALFIGLVVSIASVVAGLLYGVYAGFKGKKTDETMMRFNDVIYALPALPFLIILSVTISNSIFVMVGFLMVFGWVGIAKVARSMSLQIKTKGYVEAANMMGQKDSKIVFKHILPQLLPYAFASIAISVPAAITTEAGLSFLGLGDPSFPTWGQILHDANMFG
;
A
#
# COMPACT_ATOMS: atom_id res chain seq x y z
N LEU A 1 -13.74 -23.21 -0.89
CA LEU A 1 -12.36 -23.60 -1.27
C LEU A 1 -11.91 -22.98 -2.60
N TRP A 2 -12.80 -22.79 -3.59
CA TRP A 2 -12.42 -22.29 -4.93
C TRP A 2 -11.91 -20.83 -4.92
N GLY A 3 -12.47 -19.96 -4.08
CA GLY A 3 -12.04 -18.56 -3.98
C GLY A 3 -10.75 -18.31 -3.18
N THR A 4 -10.28 -19.31 -2.42
CA THR A 4 -9.14 -19.13 -1.49
C THR A 4 -7.82 -18.79 -2.19
N PRO A 5 -7.40 -19.50 -3.26
CA PRO A 5 -6.13 -19.18 -3.93
C PRO A 5 -6.12 -17.75 -4.50
N LEU A 6 -7.23 -17.32 -5.08
CA LEU A 6 -7.35 -16.01 -5.68
C LEU A 6 -7.37 -14.90 -4.63
N ALA A 7 -8.13 -15.06 -3.55
CA ALA A 7 -8.17 -14.09 -2.45
C ALA A 7 -6.78 -13.93 -1.79
N LEU A 8 -6.07 -15.04 -1.55
CA LEU A 8 -4.70 -14.99 -1.03
C LEU A 8 -3.74 -14.33 -2.01
N PHE A 9 -3.84 -14.62 -3.30
CA PHE A 9 -3.01 -14.00 -4.32
C PHE A 9 -3.22 -12.49 -4.38
N ILE A 10 -4.48 -12.03 -4.40
CA ILE A 10 -4.83 -10.61 -4.38
C ILE A 10 -4.28 -9.96 -3.10
N GLY A 11 -4.56 -10.55 -1.94
CA GLY A 11 -4.09 -10.03 -0.65
C GLY A 11 -2.56 -9.88 -0.60
N LEU A 12 -1.81 -10.88 -1.07
CA LEU A 12 -0.34 -10.83 -1.10
C LEU A 12 0.17 -9.78 -2.10
N VAL A 13 -0.34 -9.77 -3.32
CA VAL A 13 0.11 -8.83 -4.37
C VAL A 13 -0.17 -7.39 -3.96
N VAL A 14 -1.38 -7.09 -3.51
CA VAL A 14 -1.76 -5.74 -3.04
C VAL A 14 -0.89 -5.32 -1.86
N SER A 15 -0.72 -6.19 -0.86
CA SER A 15 0.02 -5.86 0.35
C SER A 15 1.50 -5.64 0.07
N ILE A 16 2.15 -6.52 -0.69
CA ILE A 16 3.58 -6.39 -1.04
C ILE A 16 3.79 -5.12 -1.86
N ALA A 17 2.97 -4.88 -2.90
CA ALA A 17 3.10 -3.70 -3.73
C ALA A 17 2.90 -2.40 -2.93
N SER A 18 1.88 -2.35 -2.08
CA SER A 18 1.59 -1.18 -1.22
C SER A 18 2.71 -0.94 -0.21
N VAL A 19 3.24 -1.98 0.43
CA VAL A 19 4.32 -1.85 1.40
C VAL A 19 5.61 -1.39 0.72
N VAL A 20 5.98 -1.98 -0.41
CA VAL A 20 7.18 -1.57 -1.15
C VAL A 20 7.07 -0.13 -1.63
N ALA A 21 5.95 0.25 -2.26
CA ALA A 21 5.72 1.61 -2.71
C ALA A 21 5.74 2.62 -1.56
N GLY A 22 5.02 2.33 -0.46
CA GLY A 22 4.98 3.18 0.71
C GLY A 22 6.33 3.35 1.40
N LEU A 23 7.09 2.26 1.54
CA LEU A 23 8.44 2.31 2.11
C LEU A 23 9.38 3.17 1.26
N LEU A 24 9.46 2.91 -0.04
CA LEU A 24 10.36 3.66 -0.92
C LEU A 24 10.00 5.14 -0.95
N TYR A 25 8.71 5.44 -1.07
CA TYR A 25 8.21 6.81 -1.07
C TYR A 25 8.48 7.53 0.25
N GLY A 26 8.11 6.92 1.38
CA GLY A 26 8.26 7.52 2.71
C GLY A 26 9.73 7.67 3.10
N VAL A 27 10.55 6.65 2.86
CA VAL A 27 11.99 6.71 3.15
C VAL A 27 12.66 7.81 2.34
N TYR A 28 12.36 7.91 1.04
CA TYR A 28 12.93 8.94 0.19
C TYR A 28 12.52 10.36 0.65
N ALA A 29 11.24 10.57 0.96
CA ALA A 29 10.74 11.84 1.47
C ALA A 29 11.43 12.24 2.77
N GLY A 30 11.47 11.33 3.77
CA GLY A 30 12.10 11.59 5.07
C GLY A 30 13.61 11.81 4.97
N PHE A 31 14.30 11.04 4.12
CA PHE A 31 15.73 11.19 3.92
C PHE A 31 16.10 12.53 3.27
N LYS A 32 15.44 12.92 2.18
CA LYS A 32 15.66 14.21 1.52
C LYS A 32 15.25 15.39 2.39
N GLY A 33 14.13 15.28 3.06
CA GLY A 33 13.63 16.34 3.95
C GLY A 33 13.27 17.64 3.23
N LYS A 34 13.08 18.70 4.01
CA LYS A 34 12.82 20.08 3.51
C LYS A 34 11.66 20.12 2.49
N LYS A 35 11.83 20.87 1.40
CA LYS A 35 10.81 21.05 0.35
C LYS A 35 10.40 19.76 -0.34
N THR A 36 11.31 18.81 -0.53
CA THR A 36 11.00 17.51 -1.16
C THR A 36 10.04 16.71 -0.29
N ASP A 37 10.32 16.64 1.01
CA ASP A 37 9.46 15.99 1.98
C ASP A 37 8.07 16.65 2.02
N GLU A 38 8.03 17.97 2.12
CA GLU A 38 6.77 18.72 2.15
C GLU A 38 5.92 18.46 0.91
N THR A 39 6.51 18.56 -0.30
CA THR A 39 5.78 18.35 -1.55
C THR A 39 5.27 16.91 -1.68
N MET A 40 6.11 15.93 -1.36
CA MET A 40 5.73 14.53 -1.41
C MET A 40 4.62 14.22 -0.41
N MET A 41 4.71 14.73 0.83
CA MET A 41 3.68 14.50 1.83
C MET A 41 2.37 15.22 1.48
N ARG A 42 2.39 16.41 0.90
CA ARG A 42 1.17 17.06 0.38
C ARG A 42 0.46 16.21 -0.67
N PHE A 43 1.22 15.63 -1.61
CA PHE A 43 0.64 14.70 -2.58
C PHE A 43 0.05 13.45 -1.91
N ASN A 44 0.77 12.88 -0.95
CA ASN A 44 0.27 11.76 -0.14
C ASN A 44 -1.02 12.15 0.60
N ASP A 45 -1.09 13.34 1.19
CA ASP A 45 -2.26 13.82 1.93
C ASP A 45 -3.48 14.04 1.02
N VAL A 46 -3.28 14.46 -0.23
CA VAL A 46 -4.36 14.58 -1.22
C VAL A 46 -4.98 13.21 -1.49
N ILE A 47 -4.16 12.17 -1.71
CA ILE A 47 -4.67 10.80 -1.92
C ILE A 47 -5.37 10.29 -0.65
N TYR A 48 -4.77 10.54 0.51
CA TYR A 48 -5.34 10.12 1.79
C TYR A 48 -6.69 10.75 2.12
N ALA A 49 -6.92 11.98 1.65
CA ALA A 49 -8.17 12.70 1.85
C ALA A 49 -9.30 12.23 0.94
N LEU A 50 -9.00 11.48 -0.12
CA LEU A 50 -10.03 10.95 -1.00
C LEU A 50 -10.81 9.83 -0.28
N PRO A 51 -12.15 9.91 -0.27
CA PRO A 51 -12.96 8.85 0.33
C PRO A 51 -12.90 7.61 -0.58
N ALA A 52 -12.16 6.59 -0.15
CA ALA A 52 -11.84 5.42 -0.98
C ALA A 52 -13.07 4.71 -1.55
N LEU A 53 -14.11 4.44 -0.73
CA LEU A 53 -15.31 3.73 -1.19
C LEU A 53 -16.09 4.49 -2.27
N PRO A 54 -16.49 5.77 -2.09
CA PRO A 54 -17.13 6.54 -3.14
C PRO A 54 -16.31 6.61 -4.44
N PHE A 55 -14.99 6.77 -4.32
CA PHE A 55 -14.12 6.82 -5.48
C PHE A 55 -14.10 5.48 -6.26
N LEU A 56 -14.06 4.35 -5.54
CA LEU A 56 -14.13 3.03 -6.17
C LEU A 56 -15.48 2.79 -6.85
N ILE A 57 -16.59 3.19 -6.25
CA ILE A 57 -17.92 3.05 -6.85
C ILE A 57 -17.97 3.79 -8.19
N ILE A 58 -17.49 5.04 -8.23
CA ILE A 58 -17.43 5.81 -9.47
C ILE A 58 -16.55 5.10 -10.51
N LEU A 59 -15.41 4.57 -10.09
CA LEU A 59 -14.47 3.90 -10.97
C LEU A 59 -15.07 2.62 -11.58
N SER A 60 -15.75 1.81 -10.79
CA SER A 60 -16.36 0.56 -11.25
C SER A 60 -17.51 0.81 -12.25
N VAL A 61 -18.28 1.88 -12.05
CA VAL A 61 -19.35 2.25 -12.98
C VAL A 61 -18.80 2.81 -14.30
N THR A 62 -17.67 3.53 -14.24
CA THR A 62 -17.13 4.24 -15.43
C THR A 62 -16.19 3.39 -16.29
N ILE A 63 -15.40 2.51 -15.68
CA ILE A 63 -14.39 1.73 -16.42
C ILE A 63 -14.88 0.30 -16.65
N SER A 64 -15.03 -0.48 -15.64
CA SER A 64 -15.63 -1.83 -15.62
C SER A 64 -15.48 -2.47 -14.23
N ASN A 65 -16.32 -3.46 -13.94
CA ASN A 65 -16.14 -4.34 -12.78
C ASN A 65 -15.07 -5.39 -13.08
N SER A 66 -13.80 -4.96 -13.16
CA SER A 66 -12.67 -5.83 -13.41
C SER A 66 -11.82 -6.00 -12.16
N ILE A 67 -11.39 -7.24 -11.91
CA ILE A 67 -10.49 -7.56 -10.80
C ILE A 67 -9.19 -6.75 -10.86
N PHE A 68 -8.70 -6.45 -12.06
CA PHE A 68 -7.47 -5.65 -12.25
C PHE A 68 -7.68 -4.19 -11.83
N VAL A 69 -8.85 -3.62 -12.11
CA VAL A 69 -9.22 -2.26 -11.69
C VAL A 69 -9.31 -2.20 -10.16
N MET A 70 -9.93 -3.19 -9.54
CA MET A 70 -10.05 -3.26 -8.08
C MET A 70 -8.68 -3.45 -7.41
N VAL A 71 -7.85 -4.36 -7.90
CA VAL A 71 -6.49 -4.58 -7.38
C VAL A 71 -5.64 -3.32 -7.52
N GLY A 72 -5.67 -2.67 -8.69
CA GLY A 72 -4.98 -1.40 -8.93
C GLY A 72 -5.43 -0.30 -7.96
N PHE A 73 -6.73 -0.21 -7.72
CA PHE A 73 -7.29 0.72 -6.75
C PHE A 73 -6.79 0.45 -5.33
N LEU A 74 -6.85 -0.81 -4.87
CA LEU A 74 -6.35 -1.19 -3.54
C LEU A 74 -4.85 -0.87 -3.37
N MET A 75 -4.06 -1.03 -4.44
CA MET A 75 -2.65 -0.66 -4.43
C MET A 75 -2.46 0.86 -4.32
N VAL A 76 -3.25 1.66 -5.06
CA VAL A 76 -3.15 3.13 -5.05
C VAL A 76 -3.49 3.72 -3.68
N PHE A 77 -4.40 3.12 -2.94
CA PHE A 77 -4.76 3.61 -1.60
C PHE A 77 -3.98 2.95 -0.47
N GLY A 78 -3.51 1.71 -0.66
CA GLY A 78 -2.86 0.93 0.38
C GLY A 78 -1.49 1.45 0.83
N TRP A 79 -0.72 2.11 -0.04
CA TRP A 79 0.64 2.58 0.27
C TRP A 79 0.69 3.87 1.10
N VAL A 80 -0.39 4.65 1.12
CA VAL A 80 -0.41 6.03 1.62
C VAL A 80 -0.10 6.12 3.12
N GLY A 81 -0.74 5.27 3.92
CA GLY A 81 -0.49 5.19 5.36
C GLY A 81 0.91 4.67 5.69
N ILE A 82 1.37 3.67 4.94
CA ILE A 82 2.71 3.09 5.09
C ILE A 82 3.80 4.13 4.82
N ALA A 83 3.60 4.97 3.81
CA ALA A 83 4.53 6.05 3.48
C ALA A 83 4.72 7.05 4.64
N LYS A 84 3.65 7.41 5.34
CA LYS A 84 3.72 8.31 6.50
C LYS A 84 4.56 7.72 7.64
N VAL A 85 4.36 6.45 7.95
CA VAL A 85 5.13 5.77 8.99
C VAL A 85 6.59 5.60 8.56
N ALA A 86 6.83 5.14 7.34
CA ALA A 86 8.18 4.98 6.79
C ALA A 86 8.96 6.31 6.77
N ARG A 87 8.30 7.42 6.43
CA ARG A 87 8.87 8.76 6.54
C ARG A 87 9.28 9.10 7.95
N SER A 88 8.40 8.88 8.94
CA SER A 88 8.71 9.16 10.35
C SER A 88 9.91 8.36 10.84
N MET A 89 9.97 7.07 10.51
CA MET A 89 11.12 6.22 10.83
C MET A 89 12.40 6.68 10.13
N SER A 90 12.32 7.06 8.85
CA SER A 90 13.45 7.56 8.08
C SER A 90 14.04 8.84 8.69
N LEU A 91 13.19 9.77 9.13
CA LEU A 91 13.62 10.99 9.82
C LEU A 91 14.37 10.69 11.12
N GLN A 92 13.91 9.70 11.90
CA GLN A 92 14.58 9.28 13.14
C GLN A 92 15.91 8.57 12.89
N ILE A 93 15.98 7.72 11.86
CA ILE A 93 17.19 6.97 11.54
C ILE A 93 18.25 7.89 10.95
N LYS A 94 17.85 8.88 10.17
CA LYS A 94 18.75 9.85 9.52
C LYS A 94 19.63 10.60 10.51
N THR A 95 19.15 10.86 11.72
CA THR A 95 19.88 11.59 12.78
C THR A 95 20.76 10.68 13.64
N LYS A 96 20.88 9.40 13.32
CA LYS A 96 21.78 8.51 14.05
C LYS A 96 23.24 8.73 13.63
N GLY A 97 24.15 8.73 14.60
CA GLY A 97 25.56 9.07 14.40
C GLY A 97 26.28 8.31 13.29
N TYR A 98 25.95 7.00 13.08
CA TYR A 98 26.55 6.22 11.98
C TYR A 98 26.04 6.67 10.59
N VAL A 99 24.80 7.20 10.48
CA VAL A 99 24.27 7.75 9.22
C VAL A 99 24.92 9.11 8.96
N GLU A 100 25.07 9.94 9.97
CA GLU A 100 25.77 11.22 9.86
C GLU A 100 27.24 11.02 9.49
N ALA A 101 27.92 10.06 10.10
CA ALA A 101 29.29 9.70 9.76
C ALA A 101 29.40 9.25 8.28
N ALA A 102 28.47 8.42 7.81
CA ALA A 102 28.44 7.98 6.41
C ALA A 102 28.25 9.17 5.45
N ASN A 103 27.42 10.14 5.82
CA ASN A 103 27.20 11.36 5.05
C ASN A 103 28.45 12.26 5.04
N MET A 104 29.09 12.43 6.19
CA MET A 104 30.35 13.19 6.29
C MET A 104 31.50 12.57 5.48
N MET A 105 31.51 11.25 5.35
CA MET A 105 32.45 10.53 4.50
C MET A 105 32.13 10.64 2.99
N GLY A 106 31.12 11.41 2.61
CA GLY A 106 30.76 11.63 1.21
C GLY A 106 30.06 10.43 0.54
N GLN A 107 29.45 9.53 1.29
CA GLN A 107 28.69 8.45 0.68
C GLN A 107 27.49 9.00 -0.10
N LYS A 108 27.22 8.39 -1.27
CA LYS A 108 26.06 8.75 -2.09
C LYS A 108 24.75 8.49 -1.31
N ASP A 109 23.79 9.39 -1.46
CA ASP A 109 22.44 9.30 -0.83
C ASP A 109 21.78 7.93 -1.01
N SER A 110 21.82 7.39 -2.24
CA SER A 110 21.28 6.07 -2.53
C SER A 110 21.94 4.98 -1.68
N LYS A 111 23.26 5.02 -1.53
CA LYS A 111 23.99 4.05 -0.70
C LYS A 111 23.63 4.17 0.77
N ILE A 112 23.44 5.39 1.27
CA ILE A 112 22.98 5.63 2.65
C ILE A 112 21.57 5.06 2.83
N VAL A 113 20.64 5.35 1.93
CA VAL A 113 19.26 4.86 1.98
C VAL A 113 19.21 3.33 1.96
N PHE A 114 19.83 2.69 0.96
CA PHE A 114 19.72 1.24 0.78
C PHE A 114 20.56 0.43 1.79
N LYS A 115 21.69 0.98 2.27
CA LYS A 115 22.58 0.25 3.18
C LYS A 115 22.30 0.51 4.67
N HIS A 116 21.83 1.72 5.00
CA HIS A 116 21.73 2.14 6.40
C HIS A 116 20.30 2.40 6.87
N ILE A 117 19.40 2.88 6.00
CA ILE A 117 18.03 3.23 6.40
C ILE A 117 17.06 2.09 6.12
N LEU A 118 16.91 1.68 4.86
CA LEU A 118 15.96 0.64 4.44
C LEU A 118 16.08 -0.67 5.24
N PRO A 119 17.27 -1.21 5.53
CA PRO A 119 17.37 -2.45 6.30
C PRO A 119 16.78 -2.36 7.70
N GLN A 120 16.77 -1.18 8.31
CA GLN A 120 16.18 -0.98 9.63
C GLN A 120 14.64 -0.90 9.60
N LEU A 121 14.07 -0.64 8.43
CA LEU A 121 12.62 -0.66 8.22
C LEU A 121 12.10 -2.06 7.84
N LEU A 122 12.95 -3.03 7.58
CA LEU A 122 12.51 -4.39 7.20
C LEU A 122 11.60 -5.05 8.25
N PRO A 123 11.86 -4.97 9.57
CA PRO A 123 10.93 -5.50 10.55
C PRO A 123 9.54 -4.87 10.46
N TYR A 124 9.48 -3.55 10.26
CA TYR A 124 8.23 -2.84 10.01
C TYR A 124 7.57 -3.28 8.69
N ALA A 125 8.35 -3.48 7.63
CA ALA A 125 7.85 -3.95 6.34
C ALA A 125 7.16 -5.30 6.47
N PHE A 126 7.81 -6.28 7.11
CA PHE A 126 7.22 -7.62 7.31
C PHE A 126 5.98 -7.58 8.19
N ALA A 127 6.00 -6.83 9.27
CA ALA A 127 4.83 -6.63 10.11
C ALA A 127 3.67 -5.98 9.34
N SER A 128 3.98 -4.95 8.51
CA SER A 128 2.99 -4.29 7.68
C SER A 128 2.37 -5.23 6.64
N ILE A 129 3.17 -6.08 5.97
CA ILE A 129 2.64 -7.09 5.04
C ILE A 129 1.70 -8.04 5.78
N ALA A 130 2.13 -8.57 6.93
CA ALA A 130 1.32 -9.52 7.71
C ALA A 130 -0.06 -8.94 8.12
N ILE A 131 -0.13 -7.65 8.43
CA ILE A 131 -1.38 -6.97 8.78
C ILE A 131 -2.18 -6.59 7.52
N SER A 132 -1.51 -6.19 6.45
CA SER A 132 -2.16 -5.71 5.22
C SER A 132 -2.80 -6.84 4.41
N VAL A 133 -2.28 -8.07 4.46
CA VAL A 133 -2.85 -9.20 3.70
C VAL A 133 -4.29 -9.51 4.11
N PRO A 134 -4.61 -9.74 5.39
CA PRO A 134 -6.01 -9.94 5.80
C PRO A 134 -6.88 -8.72 5.52
N ALA A 135 -6.35 -7.51 5.71
CA ALA A 135 -7.08 -6.27 5.44
C ALA A 135 -7.44 -6.13 3.95
N ALA A 136 -6.51 -6.42 3.04
CA ALA A 136 -6.76 -6.39 1.60
C ALA A 136 -7.79 -7.44 1.17
N ILE A 137 -7.70 -8.66 1.70
CA ILE A 137 -8.67 -9.73 1.44
C ILE A 137 -10.08 -9.33 1.92
N THR A 138 -10.18 -8.79 3.14
CA THR A 138 -11.46 -8.36 3.70
C THR A 138 -12.07 -7.20 2.91
N THR A 139 -11.23 -6.25 2.48
CA THR A 139 -11.68 -5.11 1.67
C THR A 139 -12.15 -5.60 0.29
N GLU A 140 -11.40 -6.47 -0.38
CA GLU A 140 -11.81 -7.10 -1.63
C GLU A 140 -13.15 -7.81 -1.47
N ALA A 141 -13.26 -8.67 -0.45
CA ALA A 141 -14.48 -9.42 -0.20
C ALA A 141 -15.70 -8.51 0.05
N GLY A 142 -15.50 -7.43 0.82
CA GLY A 142 -16.56 -6.44 1.05
C GLY A 142 -16.99 -5.71 -0.23
N LEU A 143 -16.06 -5.33 -1.08
CA LEU A 143 -16.33 -4.66 -2.35
C LEU A 143 -17.03 -5.60 -3.34
N SER A 144 -16.56 -6.83 -3.47
CA SER A 144 -17.19 -7.86 -4.32
C SER A 144 -18.58 -8.21 -3.84
N PHE A 145 -18.80 -8.29 -2.51
CA PHE A 145 -20.12 -8.48 -1.93
C PHE A 145 -21.11 -7.35 -2.31
N LEU A 146 -20.63 -6.12 -2.40
CA LEU A 146 -21.44 -4.97 -2.85
C LEU A 146 -21.67 -4.94 -4.38
N GLY A 147 -21.24 -5.96 -5.12
CA GLY A 147 -21.40 -6.06 -6.57
C GLY A 147 -20.37 -5.26 -7.38
N LEU A 148 -19.28 -4.82 -6.74
CA LEU A 148 -18.18 -4.10 -7.39
C LEU A 148 -17.05 -5.04 -7.84
N GLY A 149 -17.16 -6.34 -7.56
CA GLY A 149 -16.24 -7.38 -7.98
C GLY A 149 -16.42 -7.81 -9.43
N ASP A 150 -15.49 -8.60 -9.94
CA ASP A 150 -15.57 -9.19 -11.27
C ASP A 150 -16.30 -10.53 -11.20
N PRO A 151 -17.48 -10.67 -11.84
CA PRO A 151 -18.26 -11.91 -11.80
C PRO A 151 -17.56 -13.12 -12.42
N SER A 152 -16.52 -12.89 -13.24
CA SER A 152 -15.75 -13.96 -13.88
C SER A 152 -14.79 -14.68 -12.92
N PHE A 153 -14.54 -14.11 -11.74
CA PHE A 153 -13.58 -14.62 -10.77
C PHE A 153 -14.27 -15.01 -9.44
N PRO A 154 -14.21 -16.28 -9.04
CA PRO A 154 -14.83 -16.76 -7.82
C PRO A 154 -14.03 -16.35 -6.58
N THR A 155 -14.13 -15.08 -6.16
CA THR A 155 -13.60 -14.63 -4.88
C THR A 155 -14.58 -14.95 -3.75
N TRP A 156 -14.13 -14.85 -2.50
CA TRP A 156 -15.01 -15.04 -1.35
C TRP A 156 -16.15 -14.02 -1.34
N GLY A 157 -15.86 -12.77 -1.72
CA GLY A 157 -16.87 -11.73 -1.81
C GLY A 157 -17.91 -12.01 -2.89
N GLN A 158 -17.47 -12.47 -4.07
CA GLN A 158 -18.36 -12.82 -5.17
C GLN A 158 -19.27 -14.01 -4.79
N ILE A 159 -18.72 -15.04 -4.16
CA ILE A 159 -19.51 -16.18 -3.67
C ILE A 159 -20.59 -15.74 -2.68
N LEU A 160 -20.26 -14.82 -1.76
CA LEU A 160 -21.21 -14.27 -0.81
C LEU A 160 -22.26 -13.39 -1.49
N HIS A 161 -21.87 -12.61 -2.50
CA HIS A 161 -22.79 -11.83 -3.32
C HIS A 161 -23.81 -12.71 -4.02
N ASP A 162 -23.35 -13.75 -4.70
CA ASP A 162 -24.19 -14.69 -5.45
C ASP A 162 -25.13 -15.43 -4.50
N ALA A 163 -24.65 -15.88 -3.35
CA ALA A 163 -25.48 -16.53 -2.33
C ALA A 163 -26.56 -15.59 -1.77
N ASN A 164 -26.30 -14.29 -1.67
CA ASN A 164 -27.28 -13.31 -1.21
C ASN A 164 -28.32 -12.96 -2.28
N MET A 165 -27.96 -13.04 -3.56
CA MET A 165 -28.85 -12.70 -4.69
C MET A 165 -29.73 -13.86 -5.14
N PHE A 166 -29.22 -15.09 -5.06
CA PHE A 166 -29.83 -16.29 -5.62
C PHE A 166 -30.23 -17.36 -4.58
N GLY A 167 -29.82 -17.19 -3.29
CA GLY A 167 -30.09 -18.08 -2.16
C GLY A 167 -31.34 -17.69 -1.44
#